data_544dc468505732f058f35d48f73b9da5
#
_entry.id   544dc468505732f058f35d48f73b9da5
#
_cell.length_a   1.000
_cell.length_b   1.000
_cell.length_c   1.000
_cell.angle_alpha   90.00
_cell.angle_beta   90.00
_cell.angle_gamma   90.00
#
_symmetry.space_group_name_H-M   'P 1'
#
loop_
_entity.id
_entity.type
_entity.pdbx_description
1 polymer ?
#
loop_
_entity_poly.entity_id
_entity_poly.type
_entity_poly.pdbx_seq_one_letter_code
_entity_poly.pdbx_strand_id
1 'polypeptide(L)'
;MDNASIITETPQRKGLSLKWKWALGSAAGVFLIFIIFAWFVVQAFSSQMLKTERQQVATSLQVVTTRLQNLDEKKLSPADVDAMLRPKSNDLNKVVNDPVMQQITRQDYTVMVYNTNGRQVYPIGGAGVPFQRVSDLSVKTERVNGSSVLVGRQELRNSNNHLIGYVVIENHLTSYHKTFNRVYLIIMILIGLGLFLLALWGYWLSDYLLRPVNNIKKVVDEMQADPQSQARVQHEDRRPDELTDLSDLLNDMLDRMQRFILQQHQFVEDVSHELRTPVAIVKGHMELLNRWGKDDPKILAESIEASLQEMRRMEGLVSEMLDLTRADQVELTFREGDTDVKDMI
;
A
#
# COMPACT_ATOMS: atom_id res chain seq x y z
N MET A 1 -9.44 -56.33 -14.42
CA MET A 1 -8.75 -55.69 -13.31
C MET A 1 -8.50 -54.26 -13.68
N ASP A 2 -9.49 -53.42 -13.33
CA ASP A 2 -9.52 -52.01 -13.60
C ASP A 2 -8.53 -51.25 -12.71
N ASN A 3 -7.54 -50.62 -13.31
CA ASN A 3 -6.74 -49.59 -12.66
C ASN A 3 -7.31 -48.20 -13.03
N ALA A 4 -8.33 -47.81 -12.29
CA ALA A 4 -8.78 -46.43 -12.30
C ALA A 4 -7.74 -45.57 -11.54
N SER A 5 -6.92 -44.81 -12.27
CA SER A 5 -6.05 -43.81 -11.74
C SER A 5 -6.92 -42.65 -11.16
N ILE A 6 -7.04 -42.63 -9.85
CA ILE A 6 -7.66 -41.53 -9.12
C ILE A 6 -6.77 -40.30 -9.30
N ILE A 7 -7.14 -39.39 -10.20
CA ILE A 7 -6.59 -38.04 -10.28
C ILE A 7 -7.14 -37.31 -9.05
N THR A 8 -6.36 -37.26 -7.98
CA THR A 8 -6.65 -36.38 -6.84
C THR A 8 -6.47 -34.95 -7.30
N GLU A 9 -7.58 -34.26 -7.61
CA GLU A 9 -7.62 -32.81 -7.74
C GLU A 9 -7.18 -32.19 -6.40
N THR A 10 -5.96 -31.71 -6.35
CA THR A 10 -5.51 -30.87 -5.24
C THR A 10 -6.38 -29.59 -5.24
N PRO A 11 -7.03 -29.24 -4.11
CA PRO A 11 -7.85 -28.05 -4.03
C PRO A 11 -6.97 -26.83 -4.30
N GLN A 12 -7.17 -26.17 -5.43
CA GLN A 12 -6.55 -24.88 -5.72
C GLN A 12 -6.96 -23.92 -4.59
N ARG A 13 -6.05 -23.63 -3.70
CA ARG A 13 -6.20 -22.53 -2.74
C ARG A 13 -6.44 -21.28 -3.57
N LYS A 14 -7.68 -20.77 -3.54
CA LYS A 14 -8.04 -19.47 -4.12
C LYS A 14 -7.28 -18.39 -3.34
N GLY A 15 -6.02 -18.19 -3.66
CA GLY A 15 -5.24 -17.05 -3.17
C GLY A 15 -5.86 -15.76 -3.70
N LEU A 16 -5.73 -14.69 -2.92
CA LEU A 16 -6.11 -13.34 -3.38
C LEU A 16 -5.50 -13.09 -4.77
N SER A 17 -6.32 -12.59 -5.71
CA SER A 17 -5.85 -12.26 -7.05
C SER A 17 -4.69 -11.25 -6.97
N LEU A 18 -3.81 -11.26 -7.95
CA LEU A 18 -2.65 -10.36 -8.01
C LEU A 18 -3.07 -8.89 -7.89
N LYS A 19 -4.24 -8.52 -8.44
CA LYS A 19 -4.86 -7.20 -8.30
C LYS A 19 -5.04 -6.81 -6.83
N TRP A 20 -5.61 -7.69 -6.01
CA TRP A 20 -5.83 -7.43 -4.59
C TRP A 20 -4.53 -7.39 -3.78
N LYS A 21 -3.54 -8.21 -4.14
CA LYS A 21 -2.22 -8.17 -3.46
C LYS A 21 -1.52 -6.84 -3.69
N TRP A 22 -1.51 -6.34 -4.91
CA TRP A 22 -0.93 -5.04 -5.25
C TRP A 22 -1.71 -3.87 -4.63
N ALA A 23 -3.04 -3.88 -4.71
CA ALA A 23 -3.88 -2.84 -4.12
C ALA A 23 -3.72 -2.77 -2.59
N LEU A 24 -3.71 -3.92 -1.90
CA LEU A 24 -3.49 -3.98 -0.46
C LEU A 24 -2.06 -3.60 -0.05
N GLY A 25 -1.05 -4.04 -0.81
CA GLY A 25 0.35 -3.71 -0.54
C GLY A 25 0.63 -2.21 -0.65
N SER A 26 0.18 -1.58 -1.73
CA SER A 26 0.33 -0.12 -1.92
C SER A 26 -0.49 0.67 -0.90
N ALA A 27 -1.73 0.26 -0.62
CA ALA A 27 -2.57 0.89 0.39
C ALA A 27 -1.96 0.79 1.79
N ALA A 28 -1.39 -0.35 2.17
CA ALA A 28 -0.73 -0.53 3.48
C ALA A 28 0.49 0.38 3.65
N GLY A 29 1.32 0.56 2.62
CA GLY A 29 2.47 1.45 2.66
C GLY A 29 2.07 2.91 2.87
N VAL A 30 1.11 3.40 2.08
CA VAL A 30 0.61 4.77 2.20
C VAL A 30 -0.11 4.98 3.53
N PHE A 31 -0.89 3.99 4.01
CA PHE A 31 -1.57 4.04 5.29
C PHE A 31 -0.59 4.23 6.46
N LEU A 32 0.53 3.51 6.45
CA LEU A 32 1.56 3.64 7.48
C LEU A 32 2.15 5.06 7.51
N ILE A 33 2.41 5.65 6.34
CA ILE A 33 2.88 7.03 6.23
C ILE A 33 1.84 8.01 6.80
N PHE A 34 0.54 7.82 6.47
CA PHE A 34 -0.53 8.65 7.00
C PHE A 34 -0.67 8.57 8.52
N ILE A 35 -0.53 7.38 9.12
CA ILE A 35 -0.56 7.20 10.58
C ILE A 35 0.59 7.96 11.23
N ILE A 36 1.82 7.81 10.71
CA ILE A 36 3.00 8.50 11.26
C ILE A 36 2.82 10.02 11.16
N PHE A 37 2.36 10.50 10.02
CA PHE A 37 2.11 11.93 9.81
C PHE A 37 1.01 12.46 10.74
N ALA A 38 -0.12 11.76 10.86
CA ALA A 38 -1.21 12.13 11.76
C ALA A 38 -0.76 12.16 13.23
N TRP A 39 0.02 11.16 13.65
CA TRP A 39 0.60 11.13 14.99
C TRP A 39 1.48 12.35 15.24
N PHE A 40 2.35 12.71 14.28
CA PHE A 40 3.21 13.87 14.39
C PHE A 40 2.41 15.18 14.48
N VAL A 41 1.38 15.34 13.63
CA VAL A 41 0.50 16.52 13.64
C VAL A 41 -0.25 16.64 14.97
N VAL A 42 -0.82 15.55 15.49
CA VAL A 42 -1.52 15.54 16.78
C VAL A 42 -0.56 15.90 17.90
N GLN A 43 0.65 15.37 17.91
CA GLN A 43 1.66 15.65 18.92
C GLN A 43 2.13 17.11 18.88
N ALA A 44 2.39 17.63 17.68
CA ALA A 44 2.79 19.03 17.50
C ALA A 44 1.68 20.00 17.93
N PHE A 45 0.44 19.73 17.52
CA PHE A 45 -0.73 20.53 17.91
C PHE A 45 -0.96 20.52 19.42
N SER A 46 -0.96 19.33 20.04
CA SER A 46 -1.14 19.17 21.50
C SER A 46 -0.06 19.93 22.29
N SER A 47 1.21 19.80 21.90
CA SER A 47 2.32 20.47 22.57
C SER A 47 2.24 21.99 22.44
N GLN A 48 1.91 22.49 21.26
CA GLN A 48 1.76 23.91 21.00
C GLN A 48 0.58 24.51 21.77
N MET A 49 -0.56 23.82 21.77
CA MET A 49 -1.75 24.26 22.47
C MET A 49 -1.52 24.32 23.99
N LEU A 50 -0.89 23.27 24.55
CA LEU A 50 -0.54 23.25 26.00
C LEU A 50 0.45 24.37 26.38
N LYS A 51 1.40 24.70 25.50
CA LYS A 51 2.33 25.82 25.69
C LYS A 51 1.58 27.14 25.73
N THR A 52 0.61 27.34 24.85
CA THR A 52 -0.25 28.53 24.82
C THR A 52 -1.06 28.67 26.11
N GLU A 53 -1.70 27.56 26.57
CA GLU A 53 -2.46 27.57 27.82
C GLU A 53 -1.56 27.92 29.03
N ARG A 54 -0.34 27.38 29.12
CA ARG A 54 0.63 27.72 30.16
C ARG A 54 0.98 29.21 30.16
N GLN A 55 1.20 29.77 28.97
CA GLN A 55 1.53 31.19 28.84
C GLN A 55 0.34 32.08 29.23
N GLN A 56 -0.89 31.68 28.90
CA GLN A 56 -2.10 32.38 29.28
C GLN A 56 -2.30 32.37 30.81
N VAL A 57 -2.09 31.23 31.48
CA VAL A 57 -2.15 31.14 32.95
C VAL A 57 -1.09 32.05 33.59
N ALA A 58 0.12 32.07 33.04
CA ALA A 58 1.19 32.96 33.56
C ALA A 58 0.81 34.43 33.42
N THR A 59 0.27 34.84 32.23
CA THR A 59 -0.19 36.21 32.01
C THR A 59 -1.35 36.58 32.97
N SER A 60 -2.30 35.66 33.14
CA SER A 60 -3.44 35.87 34.05
C SER A 60 -2.98 36.04 35.48
N LEU A 61 -1.97 35.26 35.93
CA LEU A 61 -1.36 35.43 37.25
C LEU A 61 -0.77 36.82 37.43
N GLN A 62 0.02 37.30 36.45
CA GLN A 62 0.63 38.63 36.50
C GLN A 62 -0.44 39.72 36.59
N VAL A 63 -1.50 39.64 35.76
CA VAL A 63 -2.59 40.63 35.77
C VAL A 63 -3.31 40.67 37.13
N VAL A 64 -3.66 39.49 37.67
CA VAL A 64 -4.34 39.39 38.98
C VAL A 64 -3.42 39.88 40.10
N THR A 65 -2.15 39.45 40.12
CA THR A 65 -1.18 39.85 41.12
C THR A 65 -0.95 41.37 41.13
N THR A 66 -0.76 41.96 39.94
CA THR A 66 -0.60 43.43 39.79
C THR A 66 -1.82 44.19 40.33
N ARG A 67 -3.04 43.69 40.09
CA ARG A 67 -4.27 44.31 40.59
C ARG A 67 -4.35 44.26 42.13
N LEU A 68 -3.88 43.19 42.74
CA LEU A 68 -3.93 42.98 44.19
C LEU A 68 -2.74 43.59 44.96
N GLN A 69 -1.69 44.11 44.29
CA GLN A 69 -0.50 44.71 44.91
C GLN A 69 -0.81 45.91 45.84
N ASN A 70 -1.95 46.57 45.63
CA ASN A 70 -2.35 47.74 46.44
C ASN A 70 -3.03 47.35 47.78
N LEU A 71 -3.14 46.04 48.08
CA LEU A 71 -3.67 45.52 49.33
C LEU A 71 -2.54 45.37 50.34
N ASP A 72 -2.84 45.70 51.60
CA ASP A 72 -1.98 45.41 52.76
C ASP A 72 -2.38 44.06 53.38
N GLU A 73 -1.45 43.42 54.10
CA GLU A 73 -1.70 42.12 54.74
C GLU A 73 -2.91 42.19 55.69
N LYS A 74 -3.12 43.30 56.44
CA LYS A 74 -4.28 43.55 57.32
C LYS A 74 -5.59 43.71 56.58
N LYS A 75 -5.55 43.99 55.26
CA LYS A 75 -6.73 44.14 54.34
C LYS A 75 -6.94 43.01 53.45
N LEU A 76 -6.22 41.88 53.62
CA LEU A 76 -6.43 40.69 52.83
C LEU A 76 -7.66 39.89 53.29
N SER A 77 -8.84 40.56 53.25
CA SER A 77 -10.12 39.95 53.55
C SER A 77 -10.82 39.47 52.26
N PRO A 78 -11.74 38.49 52.32
CA PRO A 78 -12.50 38.03 51.15
C PRO A 78 -13.25 39.17 50.45
N ALA A 79 -13.78 40.12 51.21
CA ALA A 79 -14.52 41.26 50.70
C ALA A 79 -13.60 42.26 49.96
N ASP A 80 -12.40 42.50 50.46
CA ASP A 80 -11.44 43.45 49.86
C ASP A 80 -10.86 42.80 48.54
N VAL A 81 -10.57 41.50 48.55
CA VAL A 81 -10.12 40.78 47.36
C VAL A 81 -11.22 40.76 46.28
N ASP A 82 -12.47 40.49 46.67
CA ASP A 82 -13.60 40.52 45.70
C ASP A 82 -13.82 41.93 45.14
N ALA A 83 -13.73 42.98 46.02
CA ALA A 83 -13.87 44.39 45.61
C ALA A 83 -12.79 44.84 44.63
N MET A 84 -11.54 44.32 44.75
CA MET A 84 -10.45 44.63 43.83
C MET A 84 -10.52 43.85 42.52
N LEU A 85 -10.98 42.59 42.57
CA LEU A 85 -11.09 41.77 41.40
C LEU A 85 -12.32 42.13 40.54
N ARG A 86 -13.41 42.60 41.15
CA ARG A 86 -14.61 43.08 40.45
C ARG A 86 -14.58 44.59 40.26
N PRO A 87 -14.67 45.08 39.03
CA PRO A 87 -14.73 46.54 38.81
C PRO A 87 -16.04 47.12 39.36
N LYS A 88 -15.94 48.17 40.15
CA LYS A 88 -17.07 48.95 40.70
C LYS A 88 -17.64 49.91 39.66
N SER A 89 -17.99 49.44 38.47
CA SER A 89 -18.53 50.30 37.43
C SER A 89 -19.94 49.85 37.05
N ASN A 90 -20.87 50.80 37.01
CA ASN A 90 -22.22 50.60 36.46
C ASN A 90 -22.22 50.54 34.91
N ASP A 91 -21.07 50.81 34.29
CA ASP A 91 -20.91 50.77 32.83
C ASP A 91 -20.45 49.37 32.40
N LEU A 92 -21.36 48.60 31.79
CA LEU A 92 -21.12 47.27 31.31
C LEU A 92 -19.91 47.17 30.33
N ASN A 93 -19.70 48.20 29.53
CA ASN A 93 -18.57 48.22 28.58
C ASN A 93 -17.23 48.33 29.29
N LYS A 94 -17.15 49.05 30.41
CA LYS A 94 -15.93 49.12 31.22
C LYS A 94 -15.65 47.84 32.00
N VAL A 95 -16.72 47.13 32.43
CA VAL A 95 -16.60 45.84 33.09
C VAL A 95 -16.13 44.77 32.15
N VAL A 96 -16.69 44.71 30.92
CA VAL A 96 -16.33 43.70 29.91
C VAL A 96 -14.91 43.91 29.39
N ASN A 97 -14.47 45.17 29.29
CA ASN A 97 -13.12 45.50 28.79
C ASN A 97 -12.05 45.55 29.89
N ASP A 98 -12.39 45.28 31.16
CA ASP A 98 -11.40 45.19 32.22
C ASP A 98 -10.49 43.96 32.04
N PRO A 99 -9.15 44.13 31.97
CA PRO A 99 -8.23 43.01 31.73
C PRO A 99 -8.33 41.89 32.76
N VAL A 100 -8.61 42.25 34.03
CA VAL A 100 -8.77 41.27 35.11
C VAL A 100 -10.05 40.47 34.92
N MET A 101 -11.17 41.18 34.64
CA MET A 101 -12.45 40.51 34.37
C MET A 101 -12.39 39.57 33.18
N GLN A 102 -11.73 39.95 32.10
CA GLN A 102 -11.54 39.08 30.96
C GLN A 102 -10.78 37.78 31.30
N GLN A 103 -9.86 37.85 32.28
CA GLN A 103 -9.10 36.67 32.69
C GLN A 103 -9.88 35.82 33.74
N ILE A 104 -10.59 36.45 34.68
CA ILE A 104 -11.31 35.75 35.75
C ILE A 104 -12.62 35.11 35.22
N THR A 105 -13.27 35.76 34.26
CA THR A 105 -14.56 35.29 33.70
C THR A 105 -14.40 34.14 32.71
N ARG A 106 -13.18 33.72 32.38
CA ARG A 106 -12.97 32.52 31.57
C ARG A 106 -13.56 31.30 32.28
N GLN A 107 -14.43 30.57 31.60
CA GLN A 107 -15.16 29.42 32.14
C GLN A 107 -14.26 28.31 32.71
N ASP A 108 -12.99 28.28 32.30
CA ASP A 108 -12.04 27.24 32.69
C ASP A 108 -11.13 27.65 33.84
N TYR A 109 -11.19 28.93 34.28
CA TYR A 109 -10.28 29.47 35.29
C TYR A 109 -10.94 29.63 36.65
N THR A 110 -10.25 29.15 37.69
CA THR A 110 -10.60 29.38 39.07
C THR A 110 -9.44 30.13 39.73
N VAL A 111 -9.70 31.37 40.18
CA VAL A 111 -8.71 32.19 40.86
C VAL A 111 -8.87 32.03 42.37
N MET A 112 -7.77 31.72 43.07
CA MET A 112 -7.73 31.55 44.51
C MET A 112 -6.64 32.43 45.08
N VAL A 113 -6.91 33.01 46.24
CA VAL A 113 -5.95 33.83 47.00
C VAL A 113 -5.77 33.23 48.37
N TYR A 114 -4.51 33.03 48.75
CA TYR A 114 -4.11 32.49 50.05
C TYR A 114 -3.34 33.56 50.82
N ASN A 115 -3.49 33.57 52.15
CA ASN A 115 -2.66 34.41 53.00
C ASN A 115 -1.26 33.81 53.23
N THR A 116 -0.38 34.49 53.92
CA THR A 116 0.99 34.06 54.26
C THR A 116 1.04 32.74 55.03
N ASN A 117 -0.02 32.40 55.78
CA ASN A 117 -0.16 31.16 56.54
C ASN A 117 -0.72 30.00 55.72
N GLY A 118 -1.03 30.21 54.45
CA GLY A 118 -1.58 29.16 53.56
C GLY A 118 -3.09 28.93 53.71
N ARG A 119 -3.79 29.81 54.43
CA ARG A 119 -5.27 29.75 54.53
C ARG A 119 -5.88 30.45 53.31
N GLN A 120 -6.81 29.77 52.67
CA GLN A 120 -7.56 30.33 51.53
C GLN A 120 -8.43 31.51 52.00
N VAL A 121 -8.23 32.66 51.34
CA VAL A 121 -8.98 33.89 51.58
C VAL A 121 -10.10 34.04 50.52
N TYR A 122 -9.82 33.68 49.31
CA TYR A 122 -10.78 33.85 48.20
C TYR A 122 -10.71 32.65 47.22
N PRO A 123 -11.82 32.14 46.69
CA PRO A 123 -13.20 32.33 47.16
C PRO A 123 -13.43 31.64 48.51
N ILE A 124 -14.48 32.03 49.22
CA ILE A 124 -14.85 31.38 50.48
C ILE A 124 -15.42 30.00 50.20
N GLY A 125 -14.84 28.95 50.82
CA GLY A 125 -15.39 27.58 50.75
C GLY A 125 -15.17 26.83 49.45
N GLY A 126 -14.30 27.29 48.55
CA GLY A 126 -13.94 26.58 47.33
C GLY A 126 -13.04 25.38 47.61
N ALA A 127 -13.36 24.22 47.03
CA ALA A 127 -12.42 23.11 46.94
C ALA A 127 -11.39 23.44 45.88
N GLY A 128 -10.15 23.75 46.29
CA GLY A 128 -9.05 24.08 45.39
C GLY A 128 -7.89 23.10 45.49
N VAL A 129 -6.87 23.34 44.71
CA VAL A 129 -5.58 22.62 44.78
C VAL A 129 -4.93 22.83 46.14
N PRO A 130 -4.26 21.83 46.70
CA PRO A 130 -3.49 22.01 47.95
C PRO A 130 -2.52 23.15 47.86
N PHE A 131 -2.49 23.98 48.94
CA PHE A 131 -1.57 25.08 49.01
C PHE A 131 -0.12 24.62 48.95
N GLN A 132 0.69 25.26 48.13
CA GLN A 132 2.14 25.09 48.08
C GLN A 132 2.80 26.45 48.03
N ARG A 133 3.82 26.64 48.89
CA ARG A 133 4.65 27.83 48.82
C ARG A 133 5.52 27.82 47.59
N VAL A 134 5.58 28.93 46.91
CA VAL A 134 6.43 29.15 45.72
C VAL A 134 7.17 30.48 45.93
N SER A 135 8.41 30.58 45.47
CA SER A 135 9.17 31.82 45.47
C SER A 135 9.01 32.61 44.18
N ASP A 136 8.76 31.89 43.09
CA ASP A 136 8.64 32.46 41.74
C ASP A 136 7.37 32.00 41.05
N LEU A 137 7.03 32.67 39.93
CA LEU A 137 5.93 32.23 39.08
C LEU A 137 6.15 30.79 38.61
N SER A 138 5.25 29.90 38.96
CA SER A 138 5.30 28.47 38.59
C SER A 138 3.99 28.04 37.97
N VAL A 139 4.07 27.43 36.74
CA VAL A 139 2.91 26.85 36.05
C VAL A 139 3.19 25.38 35.81
N LYS A 140 2.46 24.50 36.49
CA LYS A 140 2.62 23.06 36.45
C LYS A 140 1.29 22.34 36.14
N THR A 141 1.37 21.19 35.49
CA THR A 141 0.20 20.32 35.34
C THR A 141 0.11 19.42 36.57
N GLU A 142 -1.02 19.44 37.26
CA GLU A 142 -1.30 18.60 38.42
C GLU A 142 -2.57 17.78 38.20
N ARG A 143 -2.72 16.68 38.93
CA ARG A 143 -3.96 15.90 38.94
C ARG A 143 -4.83 16.29 40.10
N VAL A 144 -6.02 16.82 39.81
CA VAL A 144 -7.02 17.19 40.81
C VAL A 144 -8.30 16.40 40.49
N ASN A 145 -8.79 15.66 41.46
CA ASN A 145 -10.01 14.83 41.33
C ASN A 145 -10.00 13.92 40.08
N GLY A 146 -8.82 13.36 39.70
CA GLY A 146 -8.67 12.48 38.57
C GLY A 146 -8.48 13.17 37.21
N SER A 147 -8.68 14.49 37.13
CA SER A 147 -8.50 15.31 35.93
C SER A 147 -7.13 16.02 35.93
N SER A 148 -6.53 16.16 34.77
CA SER A 148 -5.31 16.98 34.59
C SER A 148 -5.72 18.45 34.54
N VAL A 149 -5.18 19.24 35.47
CA VAL A 149 -5.44 20.66 35.64
C VAL A 149 -4.12 21.41 35.53
N LEU A 150 -4.14 22.56 34.91
CA LEU A 150 -2.96 23.43 34.85
C LEU A 150 -3.05 24.43 36.01
N VAL A 151 -2.07 24.34 36.91
CA VAL A 151 -2.04 25.18 38.13
C VAL A 151 -0.89 26.16 38.03
N GLY A 152 -1.24 27.42 38.06
CA GLY A 152 -0.30 28.52 38.17
C GLY A 152 -0.27 29.08 39.59
N ARG A 153 0.92 29.33 40.13
CA ARG A 153 1.15 29.90 41.47
C ARG A 153 2.14 31.03 41.39
N GLN A 154 1.86 32.12 42.17
CA GLN A 154 2.74 33.26 42.26
C GLN A 154 2.62 33.91 43.66
N GLU A 155 3.75 34.41 44.18
CA GLU A 155 3.72 35.26 45.39
C GLU A 155 2.96 36.56 45.14
N LEU A 156 2.13 36.93 46.10
CA LEU A 156 1.48 38.23 46.14
C LEU A 156 2.28 39.16 47.09
N ARG A 157 2.94 40.17 46.51
CA ARG A 157 3.69 41.17 47.23
C ARG A 157 3.00 42.52 47.08
N ASN A 158 2.99 43.29 48.16
CA ASN A 158 2.45 44.64 48.10
C ASN A 158 3.41 45.61 47.39
N SER A 159 2.99 46.86 47.22
CA SER A 159 3.79 47.95 46.59
C SER A 159 5.12 48.22 47.31
N ASN A 160 5.28 47.84 48.58
CA ASN A 160 6.50 47.93 49.37
C ASN A 160 7.34 46.65 49.33
N ASN A 161 7.04 45.73 48.42
CA ASN A 161 7.72 44.44 48.24
C ASN A 161 7.58 43.45 49.43
N HIS A 162 6.66 43.67 50.36
CA HIS A 162 6.37 42.73 51.44
C HIS A 162 5.44 41.63 50.95
N LEU A 163 5.72 40.35 51.32
CA LEU A 163 4.88 39.22 51.01
C LEU A 163 3.58 39.34 51.85
N ILE A 164 2.43 39.41 51.16
CA ILE A 164 1.09 39.46 51.74
C ILE A 164 0.26 38.22 51.52
N GLY A 165 0.65 37.36 50.58
CA GLY A 165 -0.06 36.12 50.29
C GLY A 165 0.42 35.43 49.03
N TYR A 166 -0.44 34.61 48.46
CA TYR A 166 -0.19 33.84 47.20
C TYR A 166 -1.43 33.85 46.34
N VAL A 167 -1.23 33.99 45.04
CA VAL A 167 -2.28 33.83 44.03
C VAL A 167 -2.10 32.50 43.34
N VAL A 168 -3.19 31.75 43.21
CA VAL A 168 -3.24 30.48 42.51
C VAL A 168 -4.34 30.58 41.46
N ILE A 169 -4.01 30.18 40.21
CA ILE A 169 -4.98 30.06 39.12
C ILE A 169 -5.01 28.62 38.69
N GLU A 170 -6.19 28.05 38.70
CA GLU A 170 -6.51 26.71 38.19
C GLU A 170 -7.17 26.82 36.81
N ASN A 171 -6.62 26.12 35.82
CA ASN A 171 -7.26 25.99 34.51
C ASN A 171 -7.62 24.53 34.32
N HIS A 172 -8.91 24.23 34.24
CA HIS A 172 -9.45 22.88 34.06
C HIS A 172 -9.27 22.31 32.66
N LEU A 173 -8.64 23.06 31.77
CA LEU A 173 -8.35 22.64 30.40
C LEU A 173 -9.60 22.16 29.59
N THR A 174 -10.81 22.60 29.95
CA THR A 174 -12.05 22.18 29.31
C THR A 174 -12.08 22.62 27.85
N SER A 175 -11.69 23.86 27.58
CA SER A 175 -11.57 24.41 26.22
C SER A 175 -10.50 23.70 25.42
N TYR A 176 -9.39 23.33 26.09
CA TYR A 176 -8.34 22.48 25.47
C TYR A 176 -8.90 21.14 25.02
N HIS A 177 -9.58 20.41 25.90
CA HIS A 177 -10.14 19.10 25.58
C HIS A 177 -11.22 19.16 24.48
N LYS A 178 -12.09 20.19 24.52
CA LYS A 178 -13.11 20.39 23.48
C LYS A 178 -12.48 20.63 22.10
N THR A 179 -11.47 21.51 22.04
CA THR A 179 -10.78 21.83 20.79
C THR A 179 -9.97 20.64 20.30
N PHE A 180 -9.24 19.98 21.20
CA PHE A 180 -8.46 18.78 20.89
C PHE A 180 -9.35 17.66 20.31
N ASN A 181 -10.47 17.35 20.96
CA ASN A 181 -11.40 16.32 20.49
C ASN A 181 -12.00 16.65 19.11
N ARG A 182 -12.31 17.93 18.86
CA ARG A 182 -12.80 18.38 17.56
C ARG A 182 -11.75 18.18 16.47
N VAL A 183 -10.52 18.61 16.71
CA VAL A 183 -9.41 18.45 15.76
C VAL A 183 -9.09 16.97 15.53
N TYR A 184 -9.07 16.17 16.60
CA TYR A 184 -8.86 14.73 16.52
C TYR A 184 -9.93 14.05 15.66
N LEU A 185 -11.20 14.41 15.84
CA LEU A 185 -12.31 13.88 15.04
C LEU A 185 -12.16 14.25 13.55
N ILE A 186 -11.79 15.50 13.25
CA ILE A 186 -11.54 15.95 11.87
C ILE A 186 -10.41 15.12 11.26
N ILE A 187 -9.31 14.91 11.96
CA ILE A 187 -8.17 14.11 11.50
C ILE A 187 -8.63 12.67 11.22
N MET A 188 -9.40 12.06 12.11
CA MET A 188 -9.92 10.69 11.91
C MET A 188 -10.82 10.57 10.69
N ILE A 189 -11.69 11.56 10.45
CA ILE A 189 -12.53 11.61 9.24
C ILE A 189 -11.67 11.73 7.97
N LEU A 190 -10.67 12.61 7.99
CA LEU A 190 -9.75 12.81 6.86
C LEU A 190 -8.93 11.54 6.55
N ILE A 191 -8.46 10.82 7.59
CA ILE A 191 -7.78 9.54 7.43
C ILE A 191 -8.73 8.51 6.79
N GLY A 192 -9.96 8.40 7.30
CA GLY A 192 -10.96 7.48 6.76
C GLY A 192 -11.30 7.76 5.29
N LEU A 193 -11.49 9.03 4.95
CA LEU A 193 -11.74 9.47 3.56
C LEU A 193 -10.52 9.20 2.67
N GLY A 194 -9.32 9.50 3.16
CA GLY A 194 -8.08 9.23 2.43
C GLY A 194 -7.88 7.76 2.12
N LEU A 195 -8.15 6.87 3.09
CA LEU A 195 -8.11 5.42 2.91
C LEU A 195 -9.12 4.94 1.87
N PHE A 196 -10.34 5.48 1.92
CA PHE A 196 -11.38 5.14 0.94
C PHE A 196 -10.95 5.53 -0.48
N LEU A 197 -10.45 6.75 -0.67
CA LEU A 197 -9.96 7.23 -1.97
C LEU A 197 -8.75 6.43 -2.46
N LEU A 198 -7.82 6.07 -1.56
CA LEU A 198 -6.67 5.22 -1.87
C LEU A 198 -7.08 3.82 -2.31
N ALA A 199 -8.07 3.21 -1.65
CA ALA A 199 -8.59 1.90 -2.03
C ALA A 199 -9.23 1.95 -3.44
N LEU A 200 -10.02 2.99 -3.71
CA LEU A 200 -10.64 3.21 -5.01
C LEU A 200 -9.59 3.42 -6.12
N TRP A 201 -8.60 4.28 -5.87
CA TRP A 201 -7.50 4.56 -6.79
C TRP A 201 -6.64 3.32 -7.04
N GLY A 202 -6.26 2.59 -5.98
CA GLY A 202 -5.46 1.37 -6.07
C GLY A 202 -6.18 0.27 -6.86
N TYR A 203 -7.49 0.13 -6.71
CA TYR A 203 -8.30 -0.79 -7.50
C TYR A 203 -8.28 -0.41 -8.98
N TRP A 204 -8.54 0.85 -9.30
CA TRP A 204 -8.54 1.36 -10.68
C TRP A 204 -7.16 1.22 -11.34
N LEU A 205 -6.10 1.63 -10.65
CA LEU A 205 -4.72 1.52 -11.13
C LEU A 205 -4.31 0.07 -11.36
N SER A 206 -4.67 -0.83 -10.44
CA SER A 206 -4.38 -2.27 -10.57
C SER A 206 -5.11 -2.89 -11.76
N ASP A 207 -6.35 -2.47 -12.04
CA ASP A 207 -7.07 -2.95 -13.23
C ASP A 207 -6.41 -2.45 -14.50
N TYR A 208 -6.03 -1.19 -14.54
CA TYR A 208 -5.35 -0.57 -15.70
C TYR A 208 -4.01 -1.26 -16.02
N LEU A 209 -3.15 -1.46 -15.00
CA LEU A 209 -1.82 -2.07 -15.18
C LEU A 209 -1.87 -3.57 -15.48
N LEU A 210 -2.89 -4.28 -15.01
CA LEU A 210 -2.98 -5.75 -15.21
C LEU A 210 -3.82 -6.16 -16.42
N ARG A 211 -4.46 -5.23 -17.14
CA ARG A 211 -5.19 -5.54 -18.38
C ARG A 211 -4.31 -6.21 -19.43
N PRO A 212 -3.11 -5.70 -19.78
CA PRO A 212 -2.23 -6.34 -20.75
C PRO A 212 -1.85 -7.78 -20.36
N VAL A 213 -1.52 -7.99 -19.07
CA VAL A 213 -1.17 -9.32 -18.56
C VAL A 213 -2.34 -10.32 -18.71
N ASN A 214 -3.57 -9.85 -18.48
CA ASN A 214 -4.75 -10.68 -18.68
C ASN A 214 -4.99 -11.01 -20.16
N ASN A 215 -4.67 -10.10 -21.08
CA ASN A 215 -4.76 -10.34 -22.53
C ASN A 215 -3.73 -11.37 -22.96
N ILE A 216 -2.47 -11.24 -22.51
CA ILE A 216 -1.45 -12.26 -22.72
C ILE A 216 -1.93 -13.63 -22.24
N LYS A 217 -2.46 -13.70 -21.01
CA LYS A 217 -2.97 -14.95 -20.46
C LYS A 217 -4.06 -15.58 -21.33
N LYS A 218 -5.04 -14.79 -21.81
CA LYS A 218 -6.11 -15.28 -22.68
C LYS A 218 -5.58 -15.90 -23.96
N VAL A 219 -4.61 -15.25 -24.62
CA VAL A 219 -3.99 -15.76 -25.85
C VAL A 219 -3.24 -17.07 -25.58
N VAL A 220 -2.51 -17.15 -24.46
CA VAL A 220 -1.81 -18.38 -24.06
C VAL A 220 -2.80 -19.51 -23.75
N ASP A 221 -3.88 -19.23 -23.01
CA ASP A 221 -4.93 -20.21 -22.69
C ASP A 221 -5.61 -20.71 -23.99
N GLU A 222 -5.86 -19.82 -24.97
CA GLU A 222 -6.43 -20.19 -26.29
C GLU A 222 -5.47 -21.05 -27.12
N MET A 223 -4.18 -20.70 -27.13
CA MET A 223 -3.15 -21.49 -27.82
C MET A 223 -2.93 -22.88 -27.19
N GLN A 224 -3.14 -23.00 -25.86
CA GLN A 224 -3.11 -24.31 -25.19
C GLN A 224 -4.30 -25.18 -25.59
N ALA A 225 -5.48 -24.58 -25.81
CA ALA A 225 -6.68 -25.29 -26.21
C ALA A 225 -6.65 -25.63 -27.70
N ASP A 226 -6.16 -24.75 -28.55
CA ASP A 226 -6.00 -24.93 -29.99
C ASP A 226 -4.65 -24.36 -30.47
N PRO A 227 -3.62 -25.23 -30.66
CA PRO A 227 -2.31 -24.80 -31.14
C PRO A 227 -2.31 -24.20 -32.55
N GLN A 228 -3.39 -24.38 -33.33
CA GLN A 228 -3.55 -23.79 -34.66
C GLN A 228 -4.27 -22.44 -34.65
N SER A 229 -4.72 -21.98 -33.49
CA SER A 229 -5.38 -20.67 -33.36
C SER A 229 -4.46 -19.52 -33.85
N GLN A 230 -5.06 -18.57 -34.55
CA GLN A 230 -4.37 -17.34 -35.00
C GLN A 230 -4.46 -16.20 -33.96
N ALA A 231 -4.83 -16.53 -32.73
CA ALA A 231 -4.91 -15.54 -31.66
C ALA A 231 -3.56 -14.85 -31.43
N ARG A 232 -3.59 -13.52 -31.34
CA ARG A 232 -2.41 -12.68 -31.06
C ARG A 232 -2.77 -11.67 -30.00
N VAL A 233 -1.78 -11.27 -29.21
CA VAL A 233 -1.94 -10.20 -28.25
C VAL A 233 -2.05 -8.88 -29.01
N GLN A 234 -3.21 -8.23 -28.89
CA GLN A 234 -3.45 -6.92 -29.49
C GLN A 234 -3.06 -5.81 -28.51
N HIS A 235 -2.38 -4.79 -29.02
CA HIS A 235 -2.05 -3.59 -28.28
C HIS A 235 -3.15 -2.55 -28.49
N GLU A 236 -3.88 -2.19 -27.42
CA GLU A 236 -4.87 -1.11 -27.47
C GLU A 236 -4.21 0.26 -27.47
N ASP A 237 -3.05 0.41 -26.84
CA ASP A 237 -2.27 1.65 -26.77
C ASP A 237 -0.85 1.42 -27.28
N ARG A 238 -0.44 2.18 -28.30
CA ARG A 238 0.92 2.17 -28.88
C ARG A 238 1.95 2.86 -27.97
N ARG A 239 1.89 2.68 -26.69
CA ARG A 239 2.94 3.18 -25.79
C ARG A 239 4.02 2.12 -25.68
N PRO A 240 5.27 2.45 -26.05
CA PRO A 240 6.38 1.54 -25.84
C PRO A 240 6.62 1.43 -24.32
N ASP A 241 6.21 0.32 -23.74
CA ASP A 241 6.51 -0.06 -22.37
C ASP A 241 6.97 -1.54 -22.37
N GLU A 242 7.48 -1.98 -21.24
CA GLU A 242 8.04 -3.34 -21.08
C GLU A 242 6.97 -4.43 -21.31
N LEU A 243 5.70 -4.11 -21.11
CA LEU A 243 4.59 -5.04 -21.36
C LEU A 243 4.27 -5.15 -22.86
N THR A 244 4.43 -4.06 -23.58
CA THR A 244 4.32 -4.04 -25.04
C THR A 244 5.43 -4.87 -25.68
N ASP A 245 6.69 -4.67 -25.25
CA ASP A 245 7.84 -5.45 -25.70
C ASP A 245 7.65 -6.95 -25.42
N LEU A 246 7.14 -7.30 -24.23
CA LEU A 246 6.83 -8.69 -23.88
C LEU A 246 5.74 -9.28 -24.79
N SER A 247 4.75 -8.48 -25.13
CA SER A 247 3.64 -8.92 -26.02
C SER A 247 4.16 -9.16 -27.44
N ASP A 248 5.06 -8.30 -27.94
CA ASP A 248 5.68 -8.46 -29.26
C ASP A 248 6.56 -9.70 -29.31
N LEU A 249 7.41 -9.91 -28.29
CA LEU A 249 8.21 -11.14 -28.18
C LEU A 249 7.35 -12.40 -28.13
N LEU A 250 6.21 -12.35 -27.43
CA LEU A 250 5.28 -13.46 -27.39
C LEU A 250 4.65 -13.71 -28.78
N ASN A 251 4.21 -12.65 -29.48
CA ASN A 251 3.66 -12.78 -30.83
C ASN A 251 4.69 -13.36 -31.80
N ASP A 252 5.94 -12.92 -31.75
CA ASP A 252 7.03 -13.48 -32.54
C ASP A 252 7.26 -14.97 -32.28
N MET A 253 7.21 -15.36 -31.00
CA MET A 253 7.33 -16.76 -30.59
C MET A 253 6.15 -17.60 -31.14
N LEU A 254 4.93 -17.08 -31.04
CA LEU A 254 3.72 -17.74 -31.57
C LEU A 254 3.80 -17.89 -33.10
N ASP A 255 4.30 -16.88 -33.82
CA ASP A 255 4.47 -16.94 -35.28
C ASP A 255 5.52 -17.96 -35.69
N ARG A 256 6.61 -18.10 -34.94
CA ARG A 256 7.62 -19.16 -35.16
C ARG A 256 7.03 -20.53 -34.89
N MET A 257 6.29 -20.71 -33.81
CA MET A 257 5.64 -21.97 -33.47
C MET A 257 4.62 -22.38 -34.52
N GLN A 258 3.80 -21.47 -35.04
CA GLN A 258 2.82 -21.72 -36.06
C GLN A 258 3.48 -22.13 -37.38
N ARG A 259 4.55 -21.44 -37.81
CA ARG A 259 5.36 -21.83 -38.96
C ARG A 259 5.93 -23.24 -38.82
N PHE A 260 6.45 -23.57 -37.64
CA PHE A 260 6.98 -24.90 -37.35
C PHE A 260 5.89 -25.98 -37.47
N ILE A 261 4.69 -25.76 -36.93
CA ILE A 261 3.56 -26.69 -37.03
C ILE A 261 3.16 -26.90 -38.48
N LEU A 262 3.06 -25.83 -39.27
CA LEU A 262 2.72 -25.92 -40.70
C LEU A 262 3.77 -26.70 -41.49
N GLN A 263 5.05 -26.44 -41.26
CA GLN A 263 6.16 -27.18 -41.89
C GLN A 263 6.11 -28.68 -41.53
N GLN A 264 5.81 -28.98 -40.24
CA GLN A 264 5.71 -30.37 -39.80
C GLN A 264 4.51 -31.08 -40.40
N HIS A 265 3.37 -30.42 -40.58
CA HIS A 265 2.22 -30.98 -41.28
C HIS A 265 2.55 -31.25 -42.74
N GLN A 266 3.16 -30.30 -43.43
CA GLN A 266 3.55 -30.47 -44.84
C GLN A 266 4.57 -31.60 -45.00
N PHE A 267 5.56 -31.68 -44.11
CA PHE A 267 6.52 -32.78 -44.12
C PHE A 267 5.85 -34.14 -43.97
N VAL A 268 4.91 -34.30 -43.03
CA VAL A 268 4.15 -35.58 -42.86
C VAL A 268 3.32 -35.91 -44.11
N GLU A 269 2.71 -34.92 -44.74
CA GLU A 269 1.94 -35.09 -45.97
C GLU A 269 2.82 -35.53 -47.13
N ASP A 270 3.96 -34.85 -47.34
CA ASP A 270 4.94 -35.17 -48.39
C ASP A 270 5.50 -36.59 -48.20
N VAL A 271 5.92 -36.94 -46.99
CA VAL A 271 6.38 -38.29 -46.63
C VAL A 271 5.31 -39.34 -46.93
N SER A 272 4.06 -39.06 -46.59
CA SER A 272 2.95 -39.99 -46.82
C SER A 272 2.70 -40.19 -48.31
N HIS A 273 2.82 -39.15 -49.10
CA HIS A 273 2.68 -39.25 -50.57
C HIS A 273 3.86 -40.00 -51.19
N GLU A 274 5.10 -39.71 -50.82
CA GLU A 274 6.31 -40.34 -51.34
C GLU A 274 6.40 -41.85 -50.96
N LEU A 275 5.87 -42.24 -49.81
CA LEU A 275 5.83 -43.67 -49.42
C LEU A 275 4.67 -44.43 -50.00
N ARG A 276 3.55 -43.78 -50.35
CA ARG A 276 2.36 -44.47 -50.91
C ARG A 276 2.65 -45.16 -52.26
N THR A 277 3.42 -44.50 -53.11
CA THR A 277 3.75 -44.99 -54.47
C THR A 277 4.60 -46.29 -54.43
N PRO A 278 5.76 -46.31 -53.70
CA PRO A 278 6.57 -47.52 -53.62
C PRO A 278 5.81 -48.69 -52.95
N VAL A 279 5.02 -48.39 -51.91
CA VAL A 279 4.19 -49.42 -51.25
C VAL A 279 3.16 -50.00 -52.24
N ALA A 280 2.54 -49.20 -53.14
CA ALA A 280 1.61 -49.68 -54.15
C ALA A 280 2.29 -50.53 -55.19
N ILE A 281 3.52 -50.18 -55.60
CA ILE A 281 4.32 -50.97 -56.54
C ILE A 281 4.68 -52.34 -55.95
N VAL A 282 5.24 -52.35 -54.72
CA VAL A 282 5.57 -53.61 -54.04
C VAL A 282 4.33 -54.47 -53.86
N LYS A 283 3.20 -53.88 -53.44
CA LYS A 283 1.92 -54.62 -53.36
C LYS A 283 1.48 -55.21 -54.68
N GLY A 284 1.56 -54.44 -55.75
CA GLY A 284 1.24 -54.93 -57.08
C GLY A 284 2.07 -56.12 -57.53
N HIS A 285 3.40 -56.12 -57.34
CA HIS A 285 4.29 -57.21 -57.64
C HIS A 285 4.05 -58.39 -56.70
N MET A 286 3.71 -58.24 -55.46
CA MET A 286 3.33 -59.33 -54.56
C MET A 286 2.01 -59.96 -54.96
N GLU A 287 1.02 -59.20 -55.45
CA GLU A 287 -0.23 -59.70 -55.98
C GLU A 287 -0.01 -60.49 -57.25
N LEU A 288 0.88 -60.05 -58.17
CA LEU A 288 1.30 -60.79 -59.34
C LEU A 288 1.96 -62.13 -58.98
N LEU A 289 2.89 -62.11 -58.00
CA LEU A 289 3.53 -63.33 -57.49
C LEU A 289 2.53 -64.28 -56.86
N ASN A 290 1.56 -63.82 -56.11
CA ASN A 290 0.53 -64.65 -55.50
C ASN A 290 -0.37 -65.35 -56.57
N ARG A 291 -0.60 -64.66 -57.68
CA ARG A 291 -1.51 -65.12 -58.72
C ARG A 291 -0.83 -66.05 -59.77
N TRP A 292 0.40 -65.70 -60.18
CA TRP A 292 1.05 -66.31 -61.33
C TRP A 292 2.49 -66.80 -61.07
N GLY A 293 3.09 -66.41 -59.94
CA GLY A 293 4.53 -66.63 -59.64
C GLY A 293 4.90 -68.14 -59.52
N LYS A 294 3.94 -69.03 -59.28
CA LYS A 294 4.21 -70.51 -59.23
C LYS A 294 4.39 -71.18 -60.59
N ASP A 295 3.81 -70.59 -61.64
CA ASP A 295 3.71 -71.20 -62.92
C ASP A 295 4.64 -70.55 -63.95
N ASP A 296 5.18 -69.35 -63.73
CA ASP A 296 6.07 -68.59 -64.59
C ASP A 296 7.32 -68.09 -63.89
N PRO A 297 8.50 -68.73 -64.12
CA PRO A 297 9.77 -68.34 -63.50
C PRO A 297 10.24 -66.91 -63.86
N LYS A 298 9.78 -66.36 -65.00
CA LYS A 298 10.13 -65.01 -65.44
C LYS A 298 9.38 -63.98 -64.62
N ILE A 299 8.07 -64.17 -64.41
CA ILE A 299 7.24 -63.27 -63.55
C ILE A 299 7.75 -63.31 -62.13
N LEU A 300 8.19 -64.47 -61.63
CA LEU A 300 8.77 -64.66 -60.34
C LEU A 300 10.02 -63.76 -60.15
N ALA A 301 10.99 -63.88 -61.10
CA ALA A 301 12.26 -63.15 -61.02
C ALA A 301 12.05 -61.61 -61.11
N GLU A 302 11.26 -61.17 -62.11
CA GLU A 302 10.97 -59.76 -62.33
C GLU A 302 10.25 -59.11 -61.12
N SER A 303 9.27 -59.81 -60.55
CA SER A 303 8.52 -59.26 -59.40
C SER A 303 9.33 -59.19 -58.11
N ILE A 304 10.22 -60.16 -57.86
CA ILE A 304 11.15 -60.13 -56.72
C ILE A 304 12.15 -59.02 -56.90
N GLU A 305 12.76 -58.85 -58.04
CA GLU A 305 13.76 -57.83 -58.33
C GLU A 305 13.15 -56.44 -58.23
N ALA A 306 11.98 -56.19 -58.83
CA ALA A 306 11.28 -54.90 -58.72
C ALA A 306 10.90 -54.59 -57.29
N SER A 307 10.42 -55.54 -56.50
CA SER A 307 10.10 -55.37 -55.10
C SER A 307 11.35 -55.00 -54.22
N LEU A 308 12.46 -55.70 -54.47
CA LEU A 308 13.73 -55.45 -53.82
C LEU A 308 14.28 -54.06 -54.17
N GLN A 309 14.18 -53.64 -55.41
CA GLN A 309 14.59 -52.35 -55.89
C GLN A 309 13.77 -51.24 -55.21
N GLU A 310 12.45 -51.40 -55.11
CA GLU A 310 11.57 -50.42 -54.48
C GLU A 310 11.77 -50.34 -52.93
N MET A 311 12.06 -51.51 -52.33
CA MET A 311 12.44 -51.54 -50.89
C MET A 311 13.73 -50.76 -50.60
N ARG A 312 14.77 -50.92 -51.44
CA ARG A 312 16.02 -50.13 -51.33
C ARG A 312 15.78 -48.65 -51.54
N ARG A 313 14.87 -48.27 -52.45
CA ARG A 313 14.49 -46.88 -52.65
C ARG A 313 13.81 -46.30 -51.39
N MET A 314 12.91 -47.07 -50.77
CA MET A 314 12.27 -46.68 -49.51
C MET A 314 13.29 -46.54 -48.39
N GLU A 315 14.28 -47.41 -48.23
CA GLU A 315 15.37 -47.29 -47.28
C GLU A 315 16.16 -45.99 -47.47
N GLY A 316 16.45 -45.62 -48.72
CA GLY A 316 17.11 -44.36 -49.06
C GLY A 316 16.28 -43.14 -48.63
N LEU A 317 14.97 -43.12 -48.98
CA LEU A 317 14.07 -42.05 -48.59
C LEU A 317 13.98 -41.87 -47.07
N VAL A 318 13.86 -42.96 -46.30
CA VAL A 318 13.83 -42.93 -44.84
C VAL A 318 15.14 -42.39 -44.28
N SER A 319 16.30 -42.78 -44.84
CA SER A 319 17.60 -42.29 -44.44
C SER A 319 17.75 -40.78 -44.69
N GLU A 320 17.35 -40.28 -45.86
CA GLU A 320 17.34 -38.86 -46.19
C GLU A 320 16.45 -38.06 -45.24
N MET A 321 15.27 -38.59 -44.89
CA MET A 321 14.37 -37.95 -43.93
C MET A 321 14.95 -37.87 -42.53
N LEU A 322 15.65 -38.93 -42.08
CA LEU A 322 16.33 -38.93 -40.80
C LEU A 322 17.51 -37.93 -40.76
N ASP A 323 18.22 -37.80 -41.88
CA ASP A 323 19.32 -36.85 -41.99
C ASP A 323 18.81 -35.40 -42.01
N LEU A 324 17.71 -35.12 -42.69
CA LEU A 324 17.03 -33.81 -42.65
C LEU A 324 16.58 -33.44 -41.24
N THR A 325 15.94 -34.37 -40.52
CA THR A 325 15.48 -34.13 -39.13
C THR A 325 16.64 -33.91 -38.15
N ARG A 326 17.79 -34.53 -38.40
CA ARG A 326 19.02 -34.31 -37.62
C ARG A 326 19.65 -32.97 -37.94
N ALA A 327 19.69 -32.54 -39.21
CA ALA A 327 20.21 -31.24 -39.60
C ALA A 327 19.43 -30.09 -38.96
N ASP A 328 18.10 -30.16 -38.94
CA ASP A 328 17.24 -29.18 -38.27
C ASP A 328 17.50 -29.11 -36.76
N GLN A 329 17.83 -30.22 -36.09
CA GLN A 329 18.21 -30.25 -34.68
C GLN A 329 19.62 -29.65 -34.39
N VAL A 330 20.54 -29.75 -35.32
CA VAL A 330 21.90 -29.21 -35.17
C VAL A 330 21.88 -27.68 -35.25
N GLU A 331 21.05 -27.09 -36.10
CA GLU A 331 20.91 -25.64 -36.23
C GLU A 331 20.41 -24.98 -34.93
N LEU A 332 19.61 -25.68 -34.14
CA LEU A 332 19.13 -25.24 -32.82
C LEU A 332 20.24 -25.28 -31.73
N THR A 333 21.36 -25.95 -31.98
CA THR A 333 22.42 -26.18 -30.96
C THR A 333 23.65 -25.33 -31.18
N PHE A 334 23.77 -24.61 -32.30
CA PHE A 334 24.84 -23.63 -32.50
C PHE A 334 24.57 -22.38 -31.66
N ARG A 335 25.17 -22.32 -30.46
CA ARG A 335 25.47 -21.07 -29.78
C ARG A 335 26.59 -20.40 -30.56
N GLU A 336 26.36 -19.19 -31.05
CA GLU A 336 27.43 -18.29 -31.47
C GLU A 336 28.34 -18.09 -30.25
N GLY A 337 29.47 -18.80 -30.24
CA GLY A 337 30.60 -18.52 -29.37
C GLY A 337 31.51 -17.58 -30.10
N ASP A 338 31.82 -16.44 -29.51
CA ASP A 338 32.89 -15.57 -29.98
C ASP A 338 34.20 -16.39 -30.06
N THR A 339 34.58 -16.72 -31.27
CA THR A 339 35.87 -17.38 -31.53
C THR A 339 36.88 -16.29 -31.88
N ASP A 340 37.85 -16.08 -31.01
CA ASP A 340 38.93 -15.12 -31.26
C ASP A 340 39.80 -15.64 -32.42
N VAL A 341 39.72 -14.98 -33.58
CA VAL A 341 40.41 -15.34 -34.82
C VAL A 341 41.92 -15.23 -34.68
N LYS A 342 42.45 -14.66 -33.59
CA LYS A 342 43.87 -14.53 -33.32
C LYS A 342 44.56 -15.83 -32.96
N ASP A 343 43.85 -16.86 -32.54
CA ASP A 343 44.45 -18.16 -32.16
C ASP A 343 44.48 -19.17 -33.34
N MET A 344 44.14 -18.75 -34.57
CA MET A 344 44.16 -19.58 -35.76
C MET A 344 45.24 -19.23 -36.80
N ILE A 345 46.21 -18.36 -36.50
CA ILE A 345 47.34 -18.04 -37.40
C ILE A 345 48.68 -18.46 -36.81
#